data_f3b8f7a4166d7e059dc449375b62f17d
#
_entry.id   f3b8f7a4166d7e059dc449375b62f17d
#
_cell.length_a   1.000
_cell.length_b   1.000
_cell.length_c   1.000
_cell.angle_alpha   90.00
_cell.angle_beta   90.00
_cell.angle_gamma   90.00
#
_symmetry.space_group_name_H-M   'P 1'
#
loop_
_entity.id
_entity.type
_entity.pdbx_description
1 polymer ?
#
loop_
_entity_poly.entity_id
_entity_poly.type
_entity_poly.pdbx_seq_one_letter_code
_entity_poly.pdbx_strand_id
1 'polypeptide(L)'
;MRKNPKVSNVHTVAKSKIFHVESMDVEFSNGATRTYERLNSKGRGAVLVIPMLDDDTVLMIYEFSGGTERYELGLAKGKIDAGETPIEAADRELKEEIGYGANKLTFLKTITLAPGYQSNITHIVRAEDLYEHWEEGDEPEPLEVVAHKLSDLERLTYHEDLTEARSILALYMAREIIRSR
;
A
#
# COMPACT_ATOMS: atom_id res chain seq x y z
N MET A 1 10.34 -22.05 -18.83
CA MET A 1 9.39 -21.05 -18.29
C MET A 1 8.05 -21.73 -18.03
N ARG A 2 7.39 -21.38 -16.90
CA ARG A 2 6.02 -21.85 -16.66
C ARG A 2 5.08 -21.11 -17.63
N LYS A 3 4.22 -21.86 -18.33
CA LYS A 3 3.20 -21.28 -19.21
C LYS A 3 1.99 -20.89 -18.35
N ASN A 4 1.53 -19.65 -18.45
CA ASN A 4 0.33 -19.22 -17.76
C ASN A 4 -0.90 -19.97 -18.28
N PRO A 5 -1.85 -20.31 -17.39
CA PRO A 5 -3.15 -20.85 -17.79
C PRO A 5 -3.89 -19.86 -18.72
N LYS A 6 -4.80 -20.40 -19.51
CA LYS A 6 -5.69 -19.59 -20.35
C LYS A 6 -6.88 -19.14 -19.53
N VAL A 7 -7.11 -17.83 -19.49
CA VAL A 7 -8.28 -17.21 -18.86
C VAL A 7 -9.33 -16.90 -19.92
N SER A 8 -10.61 -17.23 -19.64
CA SER A 8 -11.75 -16.99 -20.51
C SER A 8 -13.01 -16.70 -19.70
N ASN A 9 -14.10 -16.32 -20.36
CA ASN A 9 -15.44 -16.11 -19.78
C ASN A 9 -15.43 -15.15 -18.55
N VAL A 10 -14.61 -14.10 -18.62
CA VAL A 10 -14.54 -13.10 -17.54
C VAL A 10 -15.82 -12.28 -17.54
N HIS A 11 -16.56 -12.29 -16.44
CA HIS A 11 -17.78 -11.50 -16.28
C HIS A 11 -18.00 -11.06 -14.82
N THR A 12 -18.73 -9.97 -14.65
CA THR A 12 -19.07 -9.44 -13.33
C THR A 12 -20.17 -10.29 -12.70
N VAL A 13 -19.95 -10.75 -11.47
CA VAL A 13 -20.94 -11.49 -10.66
C VAL A 13 -21.55 -10.64 -9.56
N ALA A 14 -20.81 -9.63 -9.06
CA ALA A 14 -21.32 -8.67 -8.08
C ALA A 14 -20.59 -7.32 -8.19
N LYS A 15 -21.30 -6.23 -7.84
CA LYS A 15 -20.73 -4.89 -7.80
C LYS A 15 -21.36 -4.07 -6.68
N SER A 16 -20.52 -3.39 -5.89
CA SER A 16 -20.92 -2.37 -4.94
C SER A 16 -20.24 -1.04 -5.27
N LYS A 17 -20.29 -0.06 -4.35
CA LYS A 17 -19.59 1.22 -4.52
C LYS A 17 -18.08 1.02 -4.66
N ILE A 18 -17.47 0.14 -3.84
CA ILE A 18 -16.02 -0.07 -3.77
C ILE A 18 -15.58 -1.45 -4.27
N PHE A 19 -16.45 -2.45 -4.27
CA PHE A 19 -16.10 -3.82 -4.67
C PHE A 19 -16.64 -4.15 -6.06
N HIS A 20 -15.82 -4.80 -6.84
CA HIS A 20 -16.18 -5.37 -8.13
C HIS A 20 -15.70 -6.82 -8.17
N VAL A 21 -16.64 -7.76 -8.13
CA VAL A 21 -16.35 -9.19 -8.17
C VAL A 21 -16.53 -9.71 -9.59
N GLU A 22 -15.49 -10.35 -10.10
CA GLU A 22 -15.50 -11.03 -11.39
C GLU A 22 -15.37 -12.53 -11.21
N SER A 23 -16.08 -13.31 -12.04
CA SER A 23 -15.86 -14.74 -12.24
C SER A 23 -15.12 -14.97 -13.57
N MET A 24 -14.31 -16.02 -13.64
CA MET A 24 -13.55 -16.39 -14.84
C MET A 24 -13.29 -17.88 -14.89
N ASP A 25 -13.21 -18.43 -16.09
CA ASP A 25 -12.77 -19.81 -16.32
C ASP A 25 -11.27 -19.84 -16.60
N VAL A 26 -10.57 -20.78 -15.98
CA VAL A 26 -9.12 -20.95 -16.10
C VAL A 26 -8.81 -22.37 -16.55
N GLU A 27 -8.19 -22.50 -17.73
CA GLU A 27 -7.71 -23.75 -18.30
C GLU A 27 -6.20 -23.89 -18.12
N PHE A 28 -5.79 -24.92 -17.39
CA PHE A 28 -4.39 -25.22 -17.11
C PHE A 28 -3.73 -26.02 -18.24
N SER A 29 -2.40 -26.05 -18.27
CA SER A 29 -1.62 -26.75 -19.31
C SER A 29 -1.84 -28.27 -19.35
N ASN A 30 -2.36 -28.87 -18.28
CA ASN A 30 -2.73 -30.27 -18.19
C ASN A 30 -4.18 -30.56 -18.62
N GLY A 31 -4.90 -29.56 -19.14
CA GLY A 31 -6.30 -29.66 -19.58
C GLY A 31 -7.33 -29.52 -18.44
N ALA A 32 -6.89 -29.39 -17.19
CA ALA A 32 -7.84 -29.17 -16.09
C ALA A 32 -8.43 -27.74 -16.18
N THR A 33 -9.73 -27.63 -15.92
CA THR A 33 -10.46 -26.36 -15.87
C THR A 33 -10.97 -26.10 -14.46
N ARG A 34 -11.00 -24.80 -14.07
CA ARG A 34 -11.58 -24.33 -12.80
C ARG A 34 -12.21 -22.96 -13.01
N THR A 35 -13.26 -22.67 -12.27
CA THR A 35 -13.82 -21.33 -12.17
C THR A 35 -13.22 -20.64 -10.95
N TYR A 36 -12.73 -19.41 -11.15
CA TYR A 36 -12.18 -18.54 -10.10
C TYR A 36 -13.02 -17.28 -9.97
N GLU A 37 -13.04 -16.76 -8.77
CA GLU A 37 -13.56 -15.39 -8.52
C GLU A 37 -12.45 -14.49 -8.01
N ARG A 38 -12.55 -13.19 -8.34
CA ARG A 38 -11.62 -12.19 -7.84
C ARG A 38 -12.30 -10.86 -7.55
N LEU A 39 -11.76 -10.15 -6.57
CA LEU A 39 -11.98 -8.72 -6.41
C LEU A 39 -11.10 -7.98 -7.43
N ASN A 40 -11.74 -7.38 -8.42
CA ASN A 40 -11.03 -6.62 -9.46
C ASN A 40 -10.98 -5.15 -9.10
N SER A 41 -9.81 -4.61 -8.77
CA SER A 41 -9.60 -3.18 -8.72
C SER A 41 -9.31 -2.70 -10.15
N LYS A 42 -10.24 -1.92 -10.69
CA LYS A 42 -10.10 -1.30 -12.02
C LYS A 42 -9.11 -0.13 -12.03
N GLY A 43 -8.43 0.14 -10.92
CA GLY A 43 -7.52 1.26 -10.74
C GLY A 43 -6.06 0.93 -11.09
N ARG A 44 -5.23 1.97 -11.00
CA ARG A 44 -3.77 1.89 -11.19
C ARG A 44 -3.02 1.33 -10.00
N GLY A 45 -3.72 0.93 -8.95
CA GLY A 45 -3.16 0.52 -7.67
C GLY A 45 -3.16 1.64 -6.64
N ALA A 46 -2.36 1.45 -5.62
CA ALA A 46 -2.16 2.41 -4.54
C ALA A 46 -0.67 2.63 -4.32
N VAL A 47 -0.32 3.72 -3.64
CA VAL A 47 1.00 3.93 -3.08
C VAL A 47 0.99 3.67 -1.58
N LEU A 48 2.14 3.33 -1.05
CA LEU A 48 2.44 3.32 0.37
C LEU A 48 3.79 4.00 0.54
N VAL A 49 3.85 5.02 1.38
CA VAL A 49 5.01 5.88 1.54
C VAL A 49 5.71 5.55 2.85
N ILE A 50 7.04 5.50 2.81
CA ILE A 50 7.90 5.37 3.99
C ILE A 50 8.56 6.73 4.23
N PRO A 51 8.00 7.59 5.10
CA PRO A 51 8.53 8.93 5.33
C PRO A 51 9.66 8.87 6.35
N MET A 52 10.90 8.99 5.88
CA MET A 52 12.09 8.98 6.72
C MET A 52 12.44 10.39 7.17
N LEU A 53 12.25 10.71 8.45
CA LEU A 53 12.63 11.98 9.04
C LEU A 53 14.16 12.11 9.18
N ASP A 54 14.80 10.99 9.50
CA ASP A 54 16.26 10.81 9.51
C ASP A 54 16.60 9.34 9.16
N ASP A 55 17.86 8.93 9.29
CA ASP A 55 18.30 7.56 8.95
C ASP A 55 17.70 6.46 9.85
N ASP A 56 17.05 6.79 10.96
CA ASP A 56 16.45 5.81 11.89
C ASP A 56 14.98 6.11 12.22
N THR A 57 14.48 7.32 11.93
CA THR A 57 13.14 7.75 12.32
C THR A 57 12.19 7.72 11.13
N VAL A 58 11.10 6.96 11.25
CA VAL A 58 9.99 6.91 10.29
C VAL A 58 8.76 7.58 10.89
N LEU A 59 8.03 8.35 10.08
CA LEU A 59 6.73 8.89 10.45
C LEU A 59 5.62 7.90 10.08
N MET A 60 4.68 7.73 11.00
CA MET A 60 3.52 6.85 10.84
C MET A 60 2.27 7.61 11.26
N ILE A 61 1.10 7.10 10.90
CA ILE A 61 -0.20 7.70 11.20
C ILE A 61 -1.12 6.72 11.92
N TYR A 62 -2.02 7.26 12.74
CA TYR A 62 -3.21 6.56 13.17
C TYR A 62 -4.38 6.94 12.27
N GLU A 63 -5.00 5.96 11.64
CA GLU A 63 -6.12 6.11 10.73
C GLU A 63 -7.24 5.12 11.08
N PHE A 64 -8.51 5.57 11.06
CA PHE A 64 -9.65 4.68 11.31
C PHE A 64 -9.83 3.70 10.14
N SER A 65 -9.77 2.42 10.45
CA SER A 65 -9.95 1.34 9.48
C SER A 65 -11.35 0.73 9.58
N GLY A 66 -12.18 0.96 8.56
CA GLY A 66 -13.55 0.42 8.52
C GLY A 66 -13.62 -1.11 8.44
N GLY A 67 -12.52 -1.79 8.10
CA GLY A 67 -12.46 -3.26 8.07
C GLY A 67 -12.24 -3.89 9.44
N THR A 68 -11.57 -3.17 10.35
CA THR A 68 -11.28 -3.61 11.73
C THR A 68 -12.07 -2.85 12.78
N GLU A 69 -12.78 -1.79 12.37
CA GLU A 69 -13.59 -0.88 13.20
C GLU A 69 -12.78 -0.24 14.35
N ARG A 70 -11.50 0.09 14.08
CA ARG A 70 -10.60 0.74 15.03
C ARG A 70 -9.56 1.61 14.34
N TYR A 71 -8.86 2.42 15.11
CA TYR A 71 -7.67 3.11 14.63
C TYR A 71 -6.51 2.11 14.50
N GLU A 72 -5.90 2.11 13.33
CA GLU A 72 -4.72 1.29 13.01
C GLU A 72 -3.51 2.19 12.84
N LEU A 73 -2.38 1.78 13.40
CA LEU A 73 -1.09 2.39 13.15
C LEU A 73 -0.56 1.89 11.80
N GLY A 74 -0.21 2.80 10.91
CA GLY A 74 0.26 2.45 9.59
C GLY A 74 1.15 3.50 8.94
N LEU A 75 1.56 3.23 7.71
CA LEU A 75 2.25 4.19 6.85
C LEU A 75 1.23 4.92 5.98
N ALA A 76 1.54 6.17 5.62
CA ALA A 76 0.76 6.97 4.67
C ALA A 76 0.53 6.20 3.37
N LYS A 77 -0.68 6.24 2.84
CA LYS A 77 -1.07 5.42 1.70
C LYS A 77 -2.36 5.91 1.04
N GLY A 78 -2.41 5.87 -0.26
CA GLY A 78 -3.65 6.17 -0.96
C GLY A 78 -3.67 5.67 -2.38
N LYS A 79 -4.72 5.99 -3.11
CA LYS A 79 -4.91 5.58 -4.50
C LYS A 79 -4.09 6.44 -5.44
N ILE A 80 -3.65 5.83 -6.53
CA ILE A 80 -3.04 6.57 -7.63
C ILE A 80 -4.14 7.13 -8.54
N ASP A 81 -4.20 8.44 -8.66
CA ASP A 81 -5.19 9.13 -9.44
C ASP A 81 -4.93 9.05 -10.95
N ALA A 82 -5.93 9.43 -11.75
CA ALA A 82 -5.82 9.41 -13.20
C ALA A 82 -4.78 10.43 -13.69
N GLY A 83 -3.70 9.95 -14.25
CA GLY A 83 -2.59 10.77 -14.77
C GLY A 83 -1.36 10.76 -13.87
N GLU A 84 -1.48 10.39 -12.61
CA GLU A 84 -0.34 10.30 -11.70
C GLU A 84 0.56 9.09 -11.97
N THR A 85 1.83 9.27 -11.73
CA THR A 85 2.80 8.20 -11.50
C THR A 85 2.78 7.78 -10.03
N PRO A 86 3.33 6.61 -9.65
CA PRO A 86 3.47 6.24 -8.23
C PRO A 86 4.28 7.23 -7.39
N ILE A 87 5.21 7.95 -7.99
CA ILE A 87 6.03 8.96 -7.28
C ILE A 87 5.21 10.23 -7.01
N GLU A 88 4.44 10.70 -7.98
CA GLU A 88 3.56 11.87 -7.81
C GLU A 88 2.47 11.59 -6.78
N ALA A 89 1.83 10.41 -6.84
CA ALA A 89 0.86 10.01 -5.83
C ALA A 89 1.50 9.91 -4.42
N ALA A 90 2.73 9.39 -4.31
CA ALA A 90 3.43 9.32 -3.04
C ALA A 90 3.75 10.69 -2.44
N ASP A 91 4.12 11.67 -3.28
CA ASP A 91 4.37 13.05 -2.83
C ASP A 91 3.09 13.73 -2.36
N ARG A 92 1.98 13.51 -3.07
CA ARG A 92 0.65 14.03 -2.69
C ARG A 92 0.19 13.43 -1.36
N GLU A 93 0.13 12.10 -1.22
CA GLU A 93 -0.29 11.42 0.02
C GLU A 93 0.60 11.80 1.22
N LEU A 94 1.90 11.99 1.00
CA LEU A 94 2.82 12.44 2.04
C LEU A 94 2.46 13.84 2.58
N LYS A 95 2.05 14.76 1.70
CA LYS A 95 1.63 16.11 2.07
C LYS A 95 0.27 16.14 2.75
N GLU A 96 -0.68 15.36 2.22
CA GLU A 96 -2.05 15.28 2.72
C GLU A 96 -2.12 14.60 4.10
N GLU A 97 -1.47 13.44 4.26
CA GLU A 97 -1.60 12.62 5.46
C GLU A 97 -0.54 12.90 6.54
N ILE A 98 0.68 13.30 6.14
CA ILE A 98 1.82 13.49 7.06
C ILE A 98 2.14 14.97 7.27
N GLY A 99 1.80 15.85 6.32
CA GLY A 99 2.14 17.27 6.38
C GLY A 99 3.57 17.58 5.95
N TYR A 100 4.20 16.71 5.17
CA TYR A 100 5.56 16.87 4.63
C TYR A 100 5.60 16.62 3.13
N GLY A 101 6.45 17.35 2.41
CA GLY A 101 6.95 16.97 1.11
C GLY A 101 8.33 16.32 1.24
N ALA A 102 8.86 15.74 0.15
CA ALA A 102 10.17 15.12 0.14
C ALA A 102 11.01 15.57 -1.07
N ASN A 103 12.27 15.96 -0.86
CA ASN A 103 13.18 16.27 -1.96
C ASN A 103 13.69 15.00 -2.67
N LYS A 104 13.56 13.83 -2.01
CA LYS A 104 13.97 12.55 -2.58
C LYS A 104 12.92 11.49 -2.36
N LEU A 105 12.29 11.08 -3.46
CA LEU A 105 11.35 9.97 -3.54
C LEU A 105 11.97 8.82 -4.32
N THR A 106 12.00 7.63 -3.73
CA THR A 106 12.61 6.44 -4.34
C THR A 106 11.59 5.31 -4.40
N PHE A 107 11.21 4.90 -5.61
CA PHE A 107 10.40 3.70 -5.80
C PHE A 107 11.19 2.47 -5.37
N LEU A 108 10.61 1.63 -4.53
CA LEU A 108 11.27 0.42 -4.03
C LEU A 108 10.72 -0.85 -4.69
N LYS A 109 9.41 -1.05 -4.64
CA LYS A 109 8.80 -2.30 -5.11
C LYS A 109 7.30 -2.16 -5.32
N THR A 110 6.78 -2.91 -6.29
CA THR A 110 5.34 -3.20 -6.39
C THR A 110 5.05 -4.53 -5.70
N ILE A 111 4.03 -4.53 -4.85
CA ILE A 111 3.57 -5.72 -4.11
C ILE A 111 2.09 -5.99 -4.35
N THR A 112 1.68 -7.20 -4.03
CA THR A 112 0.27 -7.62 -3.95
C THR A 112 -0.04 -8.05 -2.51
N LEU A 113 -1.27 -7.87 -2.05
CA LEU A 113 -1.69 -8.30 -0.71
C LEU A 113 -2.22 -9.73 -0.74
N ALA A 114 -3.19 -10.00 -1.58
CA ALA A 114 -3.85 -11.30 -1.67
C ALA A 114 -4.02 -11.74 -3.14
N PRO A 115 -2.93 -12.07 -3.85
CA PRO A 115 -2.94 -12.30 -5.31
C PRO A 115 -3.78 -13.52 -5.73
N GLY A 116 -4.17 -14.38 -4.80
CA GLY A 116 -5.07 -15.51 -5.07
C GLY A 116 -6.49 -15.10 -5.44
N TYR A 117 -6.93 -13.90 -5.01
CA TYR A 117 -8.31 -13.43 -5.24
C TYR A 117 -8.46 -11.90 -5.31
N GLN A 118 -7.38 -11.16 -5.27
CA GLN A 118 -7.39 -9.70 -5.45
C GLN A 118 -6.41 -9.29 -6.56
N SER A 119 -6.84 -8.35 -7.40
CA SER A 119 -5.96 -7.78 -8.43
C SER A 119 -5.25 -6.50 -7.99
N ASN A 120 -5.44 -6.07 -6.73
CA ASN A 120 -4.83 -4.86 -6.19
C ASN A 120 -3.32 -4.96 -6.14
N ILE A 121 -2.66 -3.87 -6.52
CA ILE A 121 -1.22 -3.68 -6.35
C ILE A 121 -0.97 -2.45 -5.48
N THR A 122 0.14 -2.48 -4.75
CA THR A 122 0.62 -1.33 -3.97
C THR A 122 2.08 -1.07 -4.34
N HIS A 123 2.38 0.18 -4.62
CA HIS A 123 3.72 0.65 -4.93
C HIS A 123 4.34 1.23 -3.65
N ILE A 124 5.44 0.66 -3.19
CA ILE A 124 6.17 1.15 -2.02
C ILE A 124 7.18 2.20 -2.48
N VAL A 125 7.09 3.39 -1.90
CA VAL A 125 7.96 4.52 -2.15
C VAL A 125 8.60 4.98 -0.84
N ARG A 126 9.92 5.20 -0.83
CA ARG A 126 10.62 5.80 0.28
C ARG A 126 10.80 7.29 0.03
N ALA A 127 10.44 8.11 1.04
CA ALA A 127 10.61 9.54 1.06
C ALA A 127 11.73 9.90 2.05
N GLU A 128 12.71 10.67 1.59
CA GLU A 128 13.88 11.15 2.34
C GLU A 128 14.04 12.66 2.10
N ASP A 129 14.79 13.33 2.98
CA ASP A 129 15.00 14.78 2.91
C ASP A 129 13.66 15.54 2.94
N LEU A 130 12.91 15.28 4.04
CA LEU A 130 11.57 15.80 4.24
C LEU A 130 11.62 17.31 4.56
N TYR A 131 10.61 18.04 4.08
CA TYR A 131 10.36 19.44 4.42
C TYR A 131 8.87 19.64 4.76
N GLU A 132 8.57 20.54 5.68
CA GLU A 132 7.19 20.84 6.06
C GLU A 132 6.39 21.38 4.87
N HIS A 133 5.34 20.70 4.52
CA HIS A 133 4.40 21.10 3.48
C HIS A 133 3.07 20.34 3.66
N TRP A 134 2.04 21.03 4.08
CA TRP A 134 0.73 20.46 4.25
C TRP A 134 -0.19 20.81 3.07
N GLU A 135 -0.95 19.85 2.60
CA GLU A 135 -2.04 20.01 1.65
C GLU A 135 -3.33 19.43 2.24
N GLU A 136 -4.49 19.99 1.87
CA GLU A 136 -5.79 19.48 2.31
C GLU A 136 -6.11 18.17 1.59
N GLY A 137 -6.30 17.08 2.35
CA GLY A 137 -6.69 15.76 1.86
C GLY A 137 -8.19 15.52 1.93
N ASP A 138 -8.62 14.29 1.65
CA ASP A 138 -10.03 13.84 1.70
C ASP A 138 -10.38 13.07 2.99
N GLU A 139 -9.46 13.03 3.95
CA GLU A 139 -9.68 12.41 5.24
C GLU A 139 -10.74 13.17 6.06
N PRO A 140 -11.68 12.45 6.74
CA PRO A 140 -12.78 13.08 7.47
C PRO A 140 -12.34 13.83 8.73
N GLU A 141 -11.15 13.56 9.23
CA GLU A 141 -10.52 14.17 10.40
C GLU A 141 -9.00 14.24 10.24
N PRO A 142 -8.33 15.17 10.96
CA PRO A 142 -6.86 15.24 10.95
C PRO A 142 -6.26 13.94 11.47
N LEU A 143 -5.29 13.39 10.75
CA LEU A 143 -4.57 12.19 11.15
C LEU A 143 -3.53 12.51 12.25
N GLU A 144 -3.41 11.63 13.24
CA GLU A 144 -2.36 11.71 14.24
C GLU A 144 -1.05 11.16 13.66
N VAL A 145 -0.03 12.02 13.53
CA VAL A 145 1.30 11.63 13.04
C VAL A 145 2.21 11.32 14.22
N VAL A 146 2.83 10.14 14.21
CA VAL A 146 3.73 9.66 15.26
C VAL A 146 5.07 9.21 14.68
N ALA A 147 6.15 9.45 15.43
CA ALA A 147 7.50 9.06 15.02
C ALA A 147 7.93 7.76 15.72
N HIS A 148 8.47 6.82 14.95
CA HIS A 148 9.02 5.57 15.46
C HIS A 148 10.44 5.34 14.98
N LYS A 149 11.24 4.60 15.77
CA LYS A 149 12.60 4.24 15.42
C LYS A 149 12.65 2.89 14.70
N LEU A 150 13.32 2.83 13.56
CA LEU A 150 13.58 1.56 12.86
C LEU A 150 14.56 0.65 13.63
N SER A 151 15.40 1.22 14.49
CA SER A 151 16.23 0.45 15.42
C SER A 151 15.40 -0.35 16.43
N ASP A 152 14.16 0.08 16.74
CA ASP A 152 13.20 -0.61 17.62
C ASP A 152 12.10 -1.37 16.85
N LEU A 153 12.33 -1.65 15.57
CA LEU A 153 11.33 -2.23 14.66
C LEU A 153 10.76 -3.55 15.17
N GLU A 154 11.57 -4.39 15.81
CA GLU A 154 11.09 -5.67 16.33
C GLU A 154 9.99 -5.46 17.37
N ARG A 155 10.18 -4.50 18.28
CA ARG A 155 9.16 -4.13 19.27
C ARG A 155 7.95 -3.48 18.61
N LEU A 156 8.19 -2.58 17.65
CA LEU A 156 7.13 -1.88 16.92
C LEU A 156 6.19 -2.86 16.19
N THR A 157 6.72 -3.93 15.59
CA THR A 157 5.91 -4.92 14.88
C THR A 157 5.03 -5.79 15.77
N TYR A 158 5.22 -5.73 17.08
CA TYR A 158 4.32 -6.35 18.09
C TYR A 158 3.37 -5.33 18.73
N HIS A 159 3.36 -4.08 18.23
CA HIS A 159 2.37 -3.10 18.69
C HIS A 159 0.97 -3.54 18.27
N GLU A 160 0.01 -3.49 19.22
CA GLU A 160 -1.35 -4.03 18.99
C GLU A 160 -2.12 -3.34 17.86
N ASP A 161 -1.83 -2.06 17.59
CA ASP A 161 -2.45 -1.28 16.52
C ASP A 161 -1.71 -1.39 15.18
N LEU A 162 -0.51 -1.98 15.12
CA LEU A 162 0.23 -2.19 13.87
C LEU A 162 -0.03 -3.59 13.31
N THR A 163 -1.14 -3.76 12.59
CA THR A 163 -1.51 -5.05 12.01
C THR A 163 -1.49 -5.08 10.49
N GLU A 164 -1.36 -3.93 9.85
CA GLU A 164 -1.37 -3.80 8.38
C GLU A 164 -0.07 -4.35 7.76
N ALA A 165 -0.22 -5.46 7.03
CA ALA A 165 0.92 -6.24 6.54
C ALA A 165 1.84 -5.48 5.56
N ARG A 166 1.31 -4.53 4.78
CA ARG A 166 2.11 -3.73 3.82
C ARG A 166 3.00 -2.74 4.57
N SER A 167 2.49 -2.10 5.62
CA SER A 167 3.25 -1.21 6.49
C SER A 167 4.37 -1.97 7.20
N ILE A 168 4.07 -3.13 7.78
CA ILE A 168 5.07 -4.00 8.41
C ILE A 168 6.17 -4.36 7.40
N LEU A 169 5.80 -4.84 6.20
CA LEU A 169 6.77 -5.18 5.15
C LEU A 169 7.64 -3.98 4.76
N ALA A 170 7.01 -2.81 4.56
CA ALA A 170 7.71 -1.61 4.13
C ALA A 170 8.73 -1.12 5.19
N LEU A 171 8.38 -1.20 6.48
CA LEU A 171 9.28 -0.89 7.58
C LEU A 171 10.50 -1.84 7.61
N TYR A 172 10.31 -3.14 7.41
CA TYR A 172 11.42 -4.09 7.27
C TYR A 172 12.30 -3.76 6.05
N MET A 173 11.70 -3.43 4.90
CA MET A 173 12.45 -3.03 3.70
C MET A 173 13.29 -1.78 3.97
N ALA A 174 12.74 -0.76 4.64
CA ALA A 174 13.46 0.46 4.99
C ALA A 174 14.66 0.14 5.88
N ARG A 175 14.48 -0.64 6.93
CA ARG A 175 15.55 -1.04 7.84
C ARG A 175 16.68 -1.78 7.12
N GLU A 176 16.35 -2.73 6.26
CA GLU A 176 17.38 -3.49 5.53
C GLU A 176 18.17 -2.63 4.53
N ILE A 177 17.52 -1.64 3.90
CA ILE A 177 18.20 -0.69 3.02
C ILE A 177 19.22 0.16 3.82
N ILE A 178 18.84 0.59 5.02
CA ILE A 178 19.73 1.40 5.89
C ILE A 178 20.91 0.54 6.36
N ARG A 179 20.68 -0.68 6.80
CA ARG A 179 21.74 -1.61 7.24
C ARG A 179 22.73 -2.00 6.13
N SER A 180 22.34 -1.85 4.87
CA SER A 180 23.18 -2.17 3.71
C SER A 180 24.04 -1.01 3.20
N ARG A 181 23.90 0.19 3.79
CA ARG A 181 24.71 1.39 3.51
C ARG A 181 26.00 1.37 4.31
#